data_db2ba93b3daf4ff970faea265d50d600
#
_entry.id   db2ba93b3daf4ff970faea265d50d600
#
_cell.length_a   1.000
_cell.length_b   1.000
_cell.length_c   1.000
_cell.angle_alpha   90.00
_cell.angle_beta   90.00
_cell.angle_gamma   90.00
#
_symmetry.space_group_name_H-M   'P 1'
#
loop_
_entity.id
_entity.type
_entity.pdbx_description
1 polymer ?
#
loop_
_entity_poly.entity_id
_entity_poly.type
_entity_poly.pdbx_seq_one_letter_code
_entity_poly.pdbx_strand_id
1 'polypeptide(L)'
;MTKPDPQNYVHGYSERETERLYDQAGSVRHLIHHELRYPPGSKVLEAGCGVGAQTVTLAQNSPEAHFYAVDWAGKSLELARDTVACQGITNVEFSEADLFDLPFEAAYFDHIFVCHLLEHQVEPVSGLTAIRKHLKPGGTVTVFEGDHGSCYFYPPSEDALMTWNCLIEVQRRLGANSLIGRELFPLMTRAGFTQVRVEPKMVYIDQSRPELMESFVHKTIIPMVEGV
;
A
#
# COMPACT_ATOMS: atom_id res chain seq x y z
N MET A 1 13.94 -13.82 -13.38
CA MET A 1 13.82 -13.05 -12.12
C MET A 1 13.26 -14.00 -11.09
N THR A 2 13.90 -14.16 -9.95
CA THR A 2 13.41 -15.03 -8.86
C THR A 2 12.20 -14.38 -8.22
N LYS A 3 11.09 -15.14 -8.10
CA LYS A 3 9.92 -14.73 -7.32
C LYS A 3 10.40 -14.28 -5.93
N PRO A 4 9.83 -13.19 -5.37
CA PRO A 4 10.08 -12.87 -3.97
C PRO A 4 9.72 -14.11 -3.14
N ASP A 5 10.65 -14.49 -2.25
CA ASP A 5 10.40 -15.61 -1.35
C ASP A 5 9.25 -15.20 -0.41
N PRO A 6 8.19 -16.01 -0.28
CA PRO A 6 7.11 -15.74 0.68
C PRO A 6 7.60 -15.54 2.11
N GLN A 7 8.77 -16.09 2.44
CA GLN A 7 9.39 -15.96 3.76
C GLN A 7 10.03 -14.58 4.00
N ASN A 8 10.16 -13.75 2.97
CA ASN A 8 10.80 -12.43 3.06
C ASN A 8 9.81 -11.27 3.33
N TYR A 9 8.52 -11.54 3.49
CA TYR A 9 7.60 -10.50 3.96
C TYR A 9 7.88 -10.24 5.46
N VAL A 10 8.38 -9.04 5.77
CA VAL A 10 8.96 -8.67 7.07
C VAL A 10 8.00 -8.91 8.24
N HIS A 11 6.70 -8.71 8.03
CA HIS A 11 5.67 -8.82 9.06
C HIS A 11 4.94 -10.17 9.07
N GLY A 12 5.21 -11.07 8.09
CA GLY A 12 4.56 -12.39 7.97
C GLY A 12 3.10 -12.33 7.54
N TYR A 13 2.38 -13.47 7.70
CA TYR A 13 0.98 -13.65 7.28
C TYR A 13 0.12 -14.19 8.44
N SER A 14 0.33 -13.68 9.66
CA SER A 14 -0.46 -14.07 10.84
C SER A 14 -1.80 -13.35 10.89
N GLU A 15 -2.76 -13.87 11.68
CA GLU A 15 -4.02 -13.18 11.97
C GLU A 15 -3.77 -11.79 12.57
N ARG A 16 -2.80 -11.68 13.49
CA ARG A 16 -2.38 -10.40 14.09
C ARG A 16 -1.91 -9.40 13.04
N GLU A 17 -1.17 -9.86 12.03
CA GLU A 17 -0.72 -8.99 10.93
C GLU A 17 -1.90 -8.53 10.07
N THR A 18 -2.84 -9.43 9.81
CA THR A 18 -4.07 -9.09 9.09
C THR A 18 -4.85 -7.99 9.81
N GLU A 19 -5.07 -8.13 11.12
CA GLU A 19 -5.74 -7.11 11.95
C GLU A 19 -4.97 -5.78 11.92
N ARG A 20 -3.64 -5.83 12.05
CA ARG A 20 -2.79 -4.63 11.96
C ARG A 20 -2.95 -3.90 10.63
N LEU A 21 -3.01 -4.61 9.51
CA LEU A 21 -3.20 -4.01 8.18
C LEU A 21 -4.55 -3.31 8.05
N TYR A 22 -5.62 -3.88 8.62
CA TYR A 22 -6.93 -3.22 8.64
C TYR A 22 -6.92 -1.97 9.54
N ASP A 23 -6.32 -2.03 10.72
CA ASP A 23 -6.21 -0.89 11.63
C ASP A 23 -5.37 0.22 11.01
N GLN A 24 -4.26 -0.12 10.36
CA GLN A 24 -3.43 0.83 9.61
C GLN A 24 -4.24 1.51 8.50
N ALA A 25 -4.90 0.73 7.65
CA ALA A 25 -5.70 1.26 6.56
C ALA A 25 -6.82 2.18 7.08
N GLY A 26 -7.50 1.79 8.14
CA GLY A 26 -8.51 2.61 8.81
C GLY A 26 -7.97 3.94 9.32
N SER A 27 -6.82 3.92 9.98
CA SER A 27 -6.19 5.10 10.59
C SER A 27 -5.74 6.15 9.57
N VAL A 28 -5.23 5.70 8.41
CA VAL A 28 -4.74 6.60 7.35
C VAL A 28 -5.74 6.81 6.21
N ARG A 29 -6.94 6.23 6.32
CA ARG A 29 -7.98 6.26 5.29
C ARG A 29 -8.25 7.65 4.74
N HIS A 30 -8.39 8.65 5.63
CA HIS A 30 -8.66 10.02 5.22
C HIS A 30 -7.49 10.65 4.46
N LEU A 31 -6.25 10.27 4.77
CA LEU A 31 -5.06 10.78 4.07
C LEU A 31 -4.94 10.22 2.66
N ILE A 32 -5.25 8.92 2.50
CA ILE A 32 -5.12 8.21 1.22
C ILE A 32 -6.32 8.50 0.31
N HIS A 33 -7.54 8.43 0.85
CA HIS A 33 -8.76 8.35 0.06
C HIS A 33 -9.64 9.59 0.08
N HIS A 34 -9.25 10.68 0.75
CA HIS A 34 -10.09 11.87 0.91
C HIS A 34 -10.61 12.41 -0.43
N GLU A 35 -9.74 12.53 -1.41
CA GLU A 35 -10.07 13.07 -2.74
C GLU A 35 -10.05 12.00 -3.85
N LEU A 36 -9.71 10.75 -3.50
CA LEU A 36 -9.54 9.71 -4.50
C LEU A 36 -10.89 9.16 -4.94
N ARG A 37 -11.25 9.49 -6.17
CA ARG A 37 -12.46 9.03 -6.86
C ARG A 37 -12.10 8.71 -8.30
N TYR A 38 -12.64 7.62 -8.80
CA TYR A 38 -12.48 7.22 -10.19
C TYR A 38 -13.77 7.45 -10.97
N PRO A 39 -13.70 7.97 -12.20
CA PRO A 39 -14.88 8.21 -13.02
C PRO A 39 -15.73 6.96 -13.26
N PRO A 40 -17.05 7.09 -13.45
CA PRO A 40 -17.92 5.98 -13.84
C PRO A 40 -17.40 5.23 -15.08
N GLY A 41 -17.43 3.90 -15.01
CA GLY A 41 -16.96 3.01 -16.08
C GLY A 41 -15.45 2.86 -16.19
N SER A 42 -14.65 3.52 -15.33
CA SER A 42 -13.21 3.36 -15.30
C SER A 42 -12.81 1.94 -14.90
N LYS A 43 -11.79 1.40 -15.55
CA LYS A 43 -11.07 0.19 -15.16
C LYS A 43 -9.87 0.58 -14.31
N VAL A 44 -9.83 0.13 -13.07
CA VAL A 44 -8.81 0.47 -12.09
C VAL A 44 -8.06 -0.79 -11.68
N LEU A 45 -6.74 -0.82 -11.85
CA LEU A 45 -5.88 -1.86 -11.28
C LEU A 45 -5.48 -1.44 -9.86
N GLU A 46 -5.74 -2.28 -8.86
CA GLU A 46 -5.10 -2.23 -7.57
C GLU A 46 -3.98 -3.27 -7.53
N ALA A 47 -2.73 -2.81 -7.59
CA ALA A 47 -1.56 -3.69 -7.61
C ALA A 47 -1.04 -3.90 -6.17
N GLY A 48 -1.02 -5.16 -5.72
CA GLY A 48 -0.66 -5.53 -4.36
C GLY A 48 -1.79 -5.23 -3.36
N CYS A 49 -2.99 -5.77 -3.60
CA CYS A 49 -4.15 -5.49 -2.75
C CYS A 49 -4.08 -6.14 -1.36
N GLY A 50 -3.17 -7.10 -1.15
CA GLY A 50 -3.03 -7.82 0.11
C GLY A 50 -4.35 -8.41 0.59
N VAL A 51 -4.71 -8.13 1.82
CA VAL A 51 -5.96 -8.57 2.48
C VAL A 51 -7.19 -7.72 2.11
N GLY A 52 -7.08 -6.81 1.13
CA GLY A 52 -8.17 -5.97 0.67
C GLY A 52 -8.48 -4.75 1.55
N ALA A 53 -7.55 -4.36 2.42
CA ALA A 53 -7.76 -3.28 3.37
C ALA A 53 -8.03 -1.92 2.69
N GLN A 54 -7.40 -1.64 1.55
CA GLN A 54 -7.64 -0.44 0.75
C GLN A 54 -8.77 -0.65 -0.27
N THR A 55 -8.92 -1.87 -0.79
CA THR A 55 -9.91 -2.26 -1.81
C THR A 55 -11.33 -1.86 -1.44
N VAL A 56 -11.73 -2.10 -0.19
CA VAL A 56 -13.06 -1.74 0.32
C VAL A 56 -13.33 -0.24 0.14
N THR A 57 -12.38 0.59 0.56
CA THR A 57 -12.54 2.06 0.47
C THR A 57 -12.52 2.55 -0.97
N LEU A 58 -11.65 2.01 -1.81
CA LEU A 58 -11.58 2.34 -3.23
C LEU A 58 -12.92 2.07 -3.92
N ALA A 59 -13.46 0.85 -3.73
CA ALA A 59 -14.70 0.42 -4.36
C ALA A 59 -15.92 1.20 -3.86
N GLN A 60 -16.01 1.46 -2.54
CA GLN A 60 -17.09 2.27 -1.96
C GLN A 60 -17.06 3.70 -2.42
N ASN A 61 -15.86 4.28 -2.58
CA ASN A 61 -15.69 5.66 -3.04
C ASN A 61 -16.00 5.86 -4.53
N SER A 62 -15.96 4.79 -5.31
CA SER A 62 -16.14 4.80 -6.77
C SER A 62 -17.00 3.63 -7.21
N PRO A 63 -18.30 3.60 -6.81
CA PRO A 63 -19.17 2.43 -7.01
C PRO A 63 -19.48 2.11 -8.47
N GLU A 64 -19.30 3.07 -9.38
CA GLU A 64 -19.49 2.89 -10.82
C GLU A 64 -18.17 2.61 -11.59
N ALA A 65 -17.03 2.58 -10.91
CA ALA A 65 -15.76 2.10 -11.46
C ALA A 65 -15.63 0.58 -11.25
N HIS A 66 -14.82 -0.07 -12.06
CA HIS A 66 -14.52 -1.50 -11.96
C HIS A 66 -13.09 -1.71 -11.50
N PHE A 67 -12.91 -2.43 -10.39
CA PHE A 67 -11.62 -2.68 -9.78
C PHE A 67 -11.13 -4.08 -10.09
N TYR A 68 -9.86 -4.17 -10.47
CA TYR A 68 -9.11 -5.41 -10.65
C TYR A 68 -8.02 -5.44 -9.58
N ALA A 69 -8.27 -6.14 -8.50
CA ALA A 69 -7.38 -6.24 -7.36
C ALA A 69 -6.48 -7.46 -7.52
N VAL A 70 -5.17 -7.25 -7.57
CA VAL A 70 -4.20 -8.32 -7.76
C VAL A 70 -3.23 -8.40 -6.59
N ASP A 71 -2.92 -9.64 -6.20
CA ASP A 71 -1.84 -9.95 -5.27
C ASP A 71 -1.23 -11.30 -5.65
N TRP A 72 0.01 -11.55 -5.25
CA TRP A 72 0.67 -12.82 -5.48
C TRP A 72 0.38 -13.86 -4.40
N ALA A 73 -0.12 -13.43 -3.22
CA ALA A 73 -0.41 -14.25 -2.06
C ALA A 73 -1.87 -14.72 -2.07
N GLY A 74 -2.13 -15.94 -2.52
CA GLY A 74 -3.48 -16.51 -2.62
C GLY A 74 -4.25 -16.47 -1.30
N LYS A 75 -3.60 -16.69 -0.15
CA LYS A 75 -4.22 -16.59 1.19
C LYS A 75 -4.71 -15.18 1.50
N SER A 76 -3.95 -14.16 1.13
CA SER A 76 -4.36 -12.75 1.31
C SER A 76 -5.57 -12.44 0.44
N LEU A 77 -5.62 -12.96 -0.79
CA LEU A 77 -6.76 -12.78 -1.70
C LEU A 77 -8.04 -13.47 -1.20
N GLU A 78 -7.95 -14.61 -0.52
CA GLU A 78 -9.11 -15.25 0.13
C GLU A 78 -9.72 -14.31 1.16
N LEU A 79 -8.91 -13.75 2.05
CA LEU A 79 -9.34 -12.76 3.05
C LEU A 79 -9.91 -11.50 2.41
N ALA A 80 -9.26 -11.01 1.33
CA ALA A 80 -9.73 -9.84 0.61
C ALA A 80 -11.11 -10.05 -0.01
N ARG A 81 -11.37 -11.22 -0.62
CA ARG A 81 -12.69 -11.59 -1.17
C ARG A 81 -13.76 -11.60 -0.09
N ASP A 82 -13.48 -12.25 1.04
CA ASP A 82 -14.43 -12.34 2.16
C ASP A 82 -14.72 -10.93 2.73
N THR A 83 -13.71 -10.10 2.89
CA THR A 83 -13.85 -8.73 3.40
C THR A 83 -14.73 -7.88 2.49
N VAL A 84 -14.48 -7.92 1.19
CA VAL A 84 -15.23 -7.15 0.19
C VAL A 84 -16.67 -7.67 0.09
N ALA A 85 -16.86 -9.00 0.09
CA ALA A 85 -18.18 -9.62 0.05
C ALA A 85 -19.04 -9.28 1.28
N CYS A 86 -18.45 -9.30 2.49
CA CYS A 86 -19.14 -8.90 3.72
C CYS A 86 -19.63 -7.45 3.71
N GLN A 87 -19.02 -6.58 2.91
CA GLN A 87 -19.43 -5.18 2.72
C GLN A 87 -20.46 -5.00 1.59
N GLY A 88 -20.90 -6.09 0.94
CA GLY A 88 -21.85 -6.04 -0.18
C GLY A 88 -21.28 -5.38 -1.44
N ILE A 89 -19.97 -5.30 -1.58
CA ILE A 89 -19.29 -4.68 -2.72
C ILE A 89 -19.25 -5.67 -3.89
N THR A 90 -19.64 -5.24 -5.09
CA THR A 90 -19.78 -6.11 -6.27
C THR A 90 -18.95 -5.66 -7.48
N ASN A 91 -18.25 -4.55 -7.38
CA ASN A 91 -17.48 -3.94 -8.46
C ASN A 91 -15.97 -4.23 -8.37
N VAL A 92 -15.59 -5.36 -7.76
CA VAL A 92 -14.19 -5.79 -7.59
C VAL A 92 -14.01 -7.21 -8.11
N GLU A 93 -13.01 -7.42 -8.96
CA GLU A 93 -12.49 -8.71 -9.38
C GLU A 93 -11.11 -8.96 -8.78
N PHE A 94 -10.89 -10.17 -8.23
CA PHE A 94 -9.61 -10.56 -7.62
C PHE A 94 -8.87 -11.59 -8.46
N SER A 95 -7.57 -11.38 -8.68
CA SER A 95 -6.71 -12.31 -9.40
C SER A 95 -5.39 -12.53 -8.65
N GLU A 96 -4.99 -13.80 -8.51
CA GLU A 96 -3.65 -14.14 -8.08
C GLU A 96 -2.69 -13.96 -9.26
N ALA A 97 -1.76 -13.01 -9.14
CA ALA A 97 -0.83 -12.70 -10.20
C ALA A 97 0.49 -12.12 -9.66
N ASP A 98 1.57 -12.41 -10.39
CA ASP A 98 2.84 -11.72 -10.21
C ASP A 98 2.77 -10.34 -10.86
N LEU A 99 3.27 -9.31 -10.17
CA LEU A 99 3.32 -7.93 -10.68
C LEU A 99 4.02 -7.83 -12.04
N PHE A 100 4.96 -8.73 -12.31
CA PHE A 100 5.74 -8.77 -13.55
C PHE A 100 5.07 -9.58 -14.68
N ASP A 101 4.00 -10.33 -14.36
CA ASP A 101 3.26 -11.20 -15.29
C ASP A 101 1.76 -11.07 -15.06
N LEU A 102 1.24 -9.86 -15.20
CA LEU A 102 -0.17 -9.56 -15.02
C LEU A 102 -1.00 -10.13 -16.20
N PRO A 103 -2.14 -10.79 -15.92
CA PRO A 103 -2.96 -11.45 -16.95
C PRO A 103 -3.86 -10.47 -17.72
N PHE A 104 -3.34 -9.29 -18.06
CA PHE A 104 -4.08 -8.23 -18.73
C PHE A 104 -3.35 -7.79 -20.00
N GLU A 105 -4.10 -7.29 -20.95
CA GLU A 105 -3.53 -6.69 -22.17
C GLU A 105 -2.80 -5.38 -21.85
N ALA A 106 -1.91 -4.98 -22.75
CA ALA A 106 -1.29 -3.66 -22.66
C ALA A 106 -2.36 -2.56 -22.81
N ALA A 107 -2.19 -1.45 -22.11
CA ALA A 107 -3.11 -0.32 -22.14
C ALA A 107 -4.58 -0.69 -21.81
N TYR A 108 -4.78 -1.56 -20.82
CA TYR A 108 -6.11 -2.03 -20.42
C TYR A 108 -6.78 -1.11 -19.38
N PHE A 109 -6.00 -0.53 -18.45
CA PHE A 109 -6.50 0.23 -17.32
C PHE A 109 -6.52 1.74 -17.57
N ASP A 110 -7.56 2.40 -17.09
CA ASP A 110 -7.66 3.86 -17.06
C ASP A 110 -6.85 4.43 -15.91
N HIS A 111 -6.80 3.69 -14.78
CA HIS A 111 -6.09 4.09 -13.58
C HIS A 111 -5.39 2.89 -12.93
N ILE A 112 -4.30 3.18 -12.21
CA ILE A 112 -3.60 2.20 -11.37
C ILE A 112 -3.45 2.79 -9.98
N PHE A 113 -3.71 1.97 -8.94
CA PHE A 113 -3.50 2.29 -7.54
C PHE A 113 -2.47 1.33 -6.94
N VAL A 114 -1.54 1.88 -6.18
CA VAL A 114 -0.47 1.15 -5.47
C VAL A 114 -0.37 1.71 -4.06
N CYS A 115 -0.39 0.85 -3.05
CA CYS A 115 -0.28 1.28 -1.66
C CYS A 115 0.55 0.29 -0.85
N HIS A 116 1.63 0.76 -0.22
CA HIS A 116 2.54 -0.04 0.60
C HIS A 116 3.04 -1.32 -0.10
N LEU A 117 3.36 -1.22 -1.38
CA LEU A 117 3.86 -2.32 -2.20
C LEU A 117 5.33 -2.15 -2.55
N LEU A 118 5.72 -0.93 -2.92
CA LEU A 118 7.06 -0.67 -3.46
C LEU A 118 8.16 -0.86 -2.40
N GLU A 119 7.83 -0.64 -1.14
CA GLU A 119 8.76 -0.86 -0.02
C GLU A 119 9.25 -2.31 0.07
N HIS A 120 8.46 -3.27 -0.45
CA HIS A 120 8.78 -4.70 -0.48
C HIS A 120 9.44 -5.16 -1.79
N GLN A 121 9.63 -4.26 -2.76
CA GLN A 121 10.22 -4.60 -4.05
C GLN A 121 11.73 -4.39 -4.05
N VAL A 122 12.50 -5.43 -4.41
CA VAL A 122 13.97 -5.30 -4.58
C VAL A 122 14.29 -4.31 -5.71
N GLU A 123 13.48 -4.30 -6.76
CA GLU A 123 13.64 -3.45 -7.93
C GLU A 123 12.36 -2.62 -8.20
N PRO A 124 12.05 -1.60 -7.40
CA PRO A 124 10.77 -0.88 -7.48
C PRO A 124 10.55 -0.20 -8.84
N VAL A 125 11.61 0.26 -9.52
CA VAL A 125 11.49 0.83 -10.88
C VAL A 125 11.04 -0.23 -11.87
N SER A 126 11.51 -1.46 -11.74
CA SER A 126 11.11 -2.57 -12.62
C SER A 126 9.63 -2.92 -12.40
N GLY A 127 9.16 -2.97 -11.15
CA GLY A 127 7.75 -3.17 -10.79
C GLY A 127 6.86 -2.07 -11.37
N LEU A 128 7.23 -0.81 -11.15
CA LEU A 128 6.52 0.35 -11.72
C LEU A 128 6.48 0.31 -13.24
N THR A 129 7.57 -0.11 -13.89
CA THR A 129 7.63 -0.24 -15.36
C THR A 129 6.72 -1.37 -15.85
N ALA A 130 6.62 -2.47 -15.10
CA ALA A 130 5.75 -3.59 -15.44
C ALA A 130 4.26 -3.16 -15.43
N ILE A 131 3.79 -2.54 -14.34
CA ILE A 131 2.40 -2.08 -14.25
C ILE A 131 2.08 -0.97 -15.28
N ARG A 132 3.05 -0.08 -15.57
CA ARG A 132 2.85 1.00 -16.56
C ARG A 132 2.48 0.48 -17.95
N LYS A 133 2.91 -0.71 -18.36
CA LYS A 133 2.55 -1.32 -19.65
C LYS A 133 1.04 -1.51 -19.81
N HIS A 134 0.35 -1.71 -18.69
CA HIS A 134 -1.09 -1.94 -18.67
C HIS A 134 -1.92 -0.65 -18.53
N LEU A 135 -1.25 0.50 -18.31
CA LEU A 135 -1.92 1.80 -18.24
C LEU A 135 -2.17 2.36 -19.64
N LYS A 136 -3.39 2.80 -19.90
CA LYS A 136 -3.75 3.48 -21.15
C LYS A 136 -2.97 4.78 -21.35
N PRO A 137 -2.74 5.22 -22.57
CA PRO A 137 -2.27 6.58 -22.83
C PRO A 137 -3.21 7.61 -22.20
N GLY A 138 -2.65 8.53 -21.41
CA GLY A 138 -3.44 9.53 -20.67
C GLY A 138 -4.03 9.02 -19.34
N GLY A 139 -3.88 7.74 -19.03
CA GLY A 139 -4.29 7.17 -17.74
C GLY A 139 -3.41 7.68 -16.59
N THR A 140 -3.87 7.49 -15.35
CA THR A 140 -3.16 7.97 -14.15
C THR A 140 -2.73 6.84 -13.24
N VAL A 141 -1.66 7.06 -12.48
CA VAL A 141 -1.24 6.18 -11.40
C VAL A 141 -1.21 6.97 -10.09
N THR A 142 -1.75 6.38 -9.04
CA THR A 142 -1.66 6.88 -7.67
C THR A 142 -0.83 5.90 -6.85
N VAL A 143 0.24 6.40 -6.22
CA VAL A 143 1.12 5.60 -5.36
C VAL A 143 1.14 6.22 -3.98
N PHE A 144 0.93 5.39 -2.95
CA PHE A 144 1.04 5.79 -1.55
C PHE A 144 2.02 4.87 -0.83
N GLU A 145 3.08 5.44 -0.27
CA GLU A 145 4.15 4.70 0.42
C GLU A 145 4.57 5.40 1.70
N GLY A 146 5.00 4.62 2.68
CA GLY A 146 5.52 5.12 3.94
C GLY A 146 6.92 5.71 3.81
N ASP A 147 7.21 6.67 4.69
CA ASP A 147 8.57 7.16 4.93
C ASP A 147 8.86 7.14 6.44
N HIS A 148 9.34 6.02 6.93
CA HIS A 148 9.62 5.83 8.36
C HIS A 148 10.72 6.77 8.86
N GLY A 149 11.58 7.28 7.98
CA GLY A 149 12.60 8.25 8.35
C GLY A 149 12.07 9.67 8.63
N SER A 150 10.76 9.91 8.42
CA SER A 150 10.08 11.17 8.70
C SER A 150 9.21 11.11 9.95
N CYS A 151 9.61 10.31 10.94
CA CYS A 151 8.92 10.19 12.22
C CYS A 151 9.53 11.10 13.29
N TYR A 152 8.69 11.80 14.05
CA TYR A 152 9.10 12.73 15.11
C TYR A 152 8.29 12.46 16.37
N PHE A 153 8.96 12.58 17.52
CA PHE A 153 8.34 12.42 18.84
C PHE A 153 8.50 13.69 19.67
N TYR A 154 7.43 14.07 20.38
CA TYR A 154 7.50 15.11 21.39
C TYR A 154 6.78 14.67 22.69
N PRO A 155 7.43 14.80 23.88
CA PRO A 155 8.82 15.25 24.08
C PRO A 155 9.82 14.32 23.37
N PRO A 156 11.04 14.80 23.03
CA PRO A 156 12.08 13.96 22.45
C PRO A 156 12.38 12.75 23.34
N SER A 157 12.50 11.58 22.72
CA SER A 157 12.85 10.32 23.39
C SER A 157 13.93 9.60 22.59
N GLU A 158 15.11 9.46 23.17
CA GLU A 158 16.22 8.72 22.55
C GLU A 158 15.87 7.24 22.39
N ASP A 159 15.20 6.65 23.37
CA ASP A 159 14.77 5.25 23.32
C ASP A 159 13.77 5.00 22.20
N ALA A 160 12.79 5.90 22.02
CA ALA A 160 11.81 5.78 20.94
C ALA A 160 12.49 5.93 19.56
N LEU A 161 13.41 6.88 19.41
CA LEU A 161 14.18 7.04 18.16
C LEU A 161 15.09 5.85 17.89
N MET A 162 15.75 5.30 18.91
CA MET A 162 16.59 4.12 18.76
C MET A 162 15.75 2.91 18.32
N THR A 163 14.63 2.67 18.98
CA THR A 163 13.70 1.58 18.64
C THR A 163 13.20 1.70 17.20
N TRP A 164 12.79 2.92 16.82
CA TRP A 164 12.33 3.20 15.46
C TRP A 164 13.42 2.99 14.39
N ASN A 165 14.65 3.40 14.69
CA ASN A 165 15.80 3.18 13.82
C ASN A 165 16.17 1.69 13.72
N CYS A 166 15.99 0.91 14.79
CA CYS A 166 16.15 -0.53 14.75
C CYS A 166 15.14 -1.18 13.77
N LEU A 167 13.87 -0.78 13.81
CA LEU A 167 12.86 -1.26 12.86
C LEU A 167 13.29 -0.98 11.40
N ILE A 168 13.68 0.26 11.09
CA ILE A 168 14.15 0.65 9.75
C ILE A 168 15.33 -0.23 9.32
N GLU A 169 16.29 -0.44 10.21
CA GLU A 169 17.48 -1.25 9.90
C GLU A 169 17.15 -2.73 9.69
N VAL A 170 16.23 -3.30 10.47
CA VAL A 170 15.79 -4.69 10.29
C VAL A 170 15.07 -4.84 8.94
N GLN A 171 14.14 -3.95 8.62
CA GLN A 171 13.46 -3.95 7.31
C GLN A 171 14.48 -3.89 6.17
N ARG A 172 15.48 -3.01 6.27
CA ARG A 172 16.56 -2.90 5.29
C ARG A 172 17.36 -4.20 5.13
N ARG A 173 17.69 -4.89 6.23
CA ARG A 173 18.41 -6.19 6.21
C ARG A 173 17.58 -7.27 5.55
N LEU A 174 16.28 -7.23 5.67
CA LEU A 174 15.33 -8.15 5.05
C LEU A 174 15.00 -7.79 3.59
N GLY A 175 15.62 -6.73 3.05
CA GLY A 175 15.48 -6.33 1.66
C GLY A 175 14.32 -5.35 1.38
N ALA A 176 13.61 -4.90 2.42
CA ALA A 176 12.59 -3.85 2.30
C ALA A 176 13.20 -2.44 2.40
N ASN A 177 12.52 -1.45 1.84
CA ASN A 177 12.90 -0.03 1.91
C ASN A 177 11.79 0.80 2.54
N SER A 178 11.78 0.88 3.87
CA SER A 178 10.80 1.67 4.61
C SER A 178 10.99 3.19 4.51
N LEU A 179 11.96 3.65 3.75
CA LEU A 179 12.19 5.06 3.43
C LEU A 179 11.72 5.43 2.02
N ILE A 180 11.09 4.51 1.30
CA ILE A 180 10.80 4.62 -0.13
C ILE A 180 9.86 5.79 -0.46
N GLY A 181 9.03 6.24 0.48
CA GLY A 181 8.12 7.37 0.28
C GLY A 181 8.83 8.63 -0.21
N ARG A 182 10.01 8.93 0.32
CA ARG A 182 10.84 10.09 -0.11
C ARG A 182 11.47 9.91 -1.49
N GLU A 183 11.50 8.69 -2.00
CA GLU A 183 12.10 8.35 -3.29
C GLU A 183 11.08 8.29 -4.44
N LEU A 184 9.79 8.47 -4.17
CA LEU A 184 8.73 8.29 -5.17
C LEU A 184 8.94 9.11 -6.43
N PHE A 185 9.34 10.39 -6.32
CA PHE A 185 9.54 11.22 -7.51
C PHE A 185 10.58 10.66 -8.47
N PRO A 186 11.83 10.37 -8.06
CA PRO A 186 12.83 9.77 -8.95
C PRO A 186 12.45 8.36 -9.41
N LEU A 187 11.80 7.53 -8.58
CA LEU A 187 11.38 6.18 -8.97
C LEU A 187 10.34 6.22 -10.09
N MET A 188 9.29 7.03 -9.93
CA MET A 188 8.24 7.21 -10.91
C MET A 188 8.77 7.77 -12.23
N THR A 189 9.66 8.77 -12.16
CA THR A 189 10.29 9.37 -13.33
C THR A 189 11.15 8.35 -14.09
N ARG A 190 11.97 7.57 -13.37
CA ARG A 190 12.80 6.50 -13.96
C ARG A 190 11.96 5.38 -14.58
N ALA A 191 10.79 5.09 -14.03
CA ALA A 191 9.85 4.13 -14.61
C ALA A 191 9.11 4.66 -15.84
N GLY A 192 9.34 5.93 -16.21
CA GLY A 192 8.81 6.56 -17.43
C GLY A 192 7.42 7.19 -17.25
N PHE A 193 6.98 7.44 -16.02
CA PHE A 193 5.79 8.26 -15.78
C PHE A 193 6.13 9.74 -15.98
N THR A 194 5.13 10.49 -16.47
CA THR A 194 5.24 11.92 -16.73
C THR A 194 4.30 12.70 -15.83
N GLN A 195 4.51 14.00 -15.67
CA GLN A 195 3.71 14.87 -14.82
C GLN A 195 3.63 14.39 -13.36
N VAL A 196 4.72 13.79 -12.86
CA VAL A 196 4.82 13.26 -11.50
C VAL A 196 4.68 14.40 -10.50
N ARG A 197 3.78 14.23 -9.54
CA ARG A 197 3.61 15.10 -8.37
C ARG A 197 3.68 14.25 -7.13
N VAL A 198 4.45 14.68 -6.14
CA VAL A 198 4.57 14.01 -4.84
C VAL A 198 4.18 15.00 -3.76
N GLU A 199 3.28 14.59 -2.89
CA GLU A 199 2.83 15.37 -1.75
C GLU A 199 3.03 14.58 -0.47
N PRO A 200 3.76 15.11 0.52
CA PRO A 200 3.84 14.47 1.82
C PRO A 200 2.49 14.57 2.54
N LYS A 201 2.03 13.44 3.08
CA LYS A 201 0.87 13.37 3.97
C LYS A 201 1.37 12.99 5.36
N MET A 202 0.89 13.68 6.38
CA MET A 202 1.38 13.48 7.75
C MET A 202 0.28 12.96 8.66
N VAL A 203 0.56 11.90 9.39
CA VAL A 203 -0.24 11.47 10.54
C VAL A 203 0.26 12.26 11.75
N TYR A 204 -0.54 13.20 12.23
CA TYR A 204 -0.23 13.97 13.43
C TYR A 204 -1.12 13.50 14.56
N ILE A 205 -0.49 13.08 15.68
CA ILE A 205 -1.17 12.48 16.83
C ILE A 205 -0.81 13.23 18.08
N ASP A 206 -1.83 13.65 18.81
CA ASP A 206 -1.72 14.23 20.14
C ASP A 206 -2.96 13.89 20.99
N GLN A 207 -3.05 14.45 22.18
CA GLN A 207 -4.16 14.21 23.12
C GLN A 207 -5.53 14.66 22.60
N SER A 208 -5.60 15.50 21.58
CA SER A 208 -6.85 15.94 20.95
C SER A 208 -7.44 14.89 20.00
N ARG A 209 -6.65 13.84 19.67
CA ARG A 209 -7.00 12.76 18.73
C ARG A 209 -6.79 11.39 19.37
N PRO A 210 -7.53 11.06 20.43
CA PRO A 210 -7.36 9.78 21.16
C PRO A 210 -7.66 8.56 20.28
N GLU A 211 -8.52 8.70 19.28
CA GLU A 211 -8.83 7.64 18.32
C GLU A 211 -7.60 7.25 17.46
N LEU A 212 -6.75 8.22 17.08
CA LEU A 212 -5.51 7.94 16.35
C LEU A 212 -4.43 7.36 17.27
N MET A 213 -4.41 7.76 18.55
CA MET A 213 -3.52 7.13 19.53
C MET A 213 -3.83 5.64 19.63
N GLU A 214 -5.11 5.28 19.77
CA GLU A 214 -5.53 3.89 19.86
C GLU A 214 -5.29 3.13 18.54
N SER A 215 -5.77 3.65 17.42
CA SER A 215 -5.73 2.92 16.15
C SER A 215 -4.35 2.90 15.50
N PHE A 216 -3.65 4.04 15.45
CA PHE A 216 -2.37 4.12 14.76
C PHE A 216 -1.19 3.77 15.67
N VAL A 217 -1.12 4.28 16.91
CA VAL A 217 0.01 3.99 17.79
C VAL A 217 -0.11 2.59 18.37
N HIS A 218 -1.19 2.29 19.10
CA HIS A 218 -1.31 1.02 19.83
C HIS A 218 -1.55 -0.20 18.92
N LYS A 219 -2.32 -0.03 17.84
CA LYS A 219 -2.69 -1.15 16.96
C LYS A 219 -1.86 -1.26 15.68
N THR A 220 -1.11 -0.21 15.32
CA THR A 220 -0.26 -0.24 14.11
C THR A 220 1.22 -0.16 14.47
N ILE A 221 1.66 0.94 15.09
CA ILE A 221 3.09 1.20 15.30
C ILE A 221 3.70 0.23 16.31
N ILE A 222 3.10 0.05 17.50
CA ILE A 222 3.64 -0.83 18.53
C ILE A 222 3.73 -2.28 18.04
N PRO A 223 2.68 -2.90 17.45
CA PRO A 223 2.78 -4.25 16.92
C PRO A 223 3.81 -4.40 15.79
N MET A 224 4.00 -3.37 14.96
CA MET A 224 5.02 -3.38 13.91
C MET A 224 6.44 -3.43 14.49
N VAL A 225 6.69 -2.73 15.61
CA VAL A 225 7.99 -2.74 16.30
C VAL A 225 8.20 -4.05 17.07
N GLU A 226 7.16 -4.59 17.73
CA GLU A 226 7.24 -5.85 18.48
C GLU A 226 7.43 -7.08 17.58
N GLY A 227 7.03 -6.99 16.31
CA GLY A 227 7.16 -8.07 15.32
C GLY A 227 8.55 -8.19 14.71
N VAL A 228 9.50 -7.35 15.11
CA VAL A 228 10.86 -7.23 14.58
C VAL A 228 11.87 -7.49 15.69
#